data_a54e7a48db7220c8a4c057164f447e57
#
_entry.id   a54e7a48db7220c8a4c057164f447e57
#
_cell.length_a   1.000
_cell.length_b   1.000
_cell.length_c   1.000
_cell.angle_alpha   90.00
_cell.angle_beta   90.00
_cell.angle_gamma   90.00
#
_symmetry.space_group_name_H-M   'P 1'
#
loop_
_entity.id
_entity.type
_entity.pdbx_description
1 polymer ?
#
loop_
_entity_poly.entity_id
_entity_poly.type
_entity_poly.pdbx_seq_one_letter_code
_entity_poly.pdbx_strand_id
1 'polypeptide(L)'
;MGGSRIVQAARGRSSAGAGRRTTRLLQRYRIEQFFFHAQYEGLRRAAKERGVRIMGDLPIYVAHDSADVWADCESFKLREDGRPLVQAGVPPDYFSATGQLWGNPIYDWEAMHADGYAWWIRRLRAAFEMYDIVRIDHFRGFEAYWEVPGDAPTAVDGRWVQGPGAPLFEAVTKALGPLPIVAENLGVITPAVEELREQFGYPGMSILQFAFGTDPEAGEFRPHNFPRARVVYTGTHDNDTTVGWWESGGQGDSTRGADDVAKEKAFALQYLDADGREMNWTLIRTALASVADTVIVPLQDVLGLGSEARMNLPGRPSGNWQFRFSWDQLTPDIVRRLRTLIDLYDR
;
A
#
# COMPACT_ATOMS: atom_id res chain seq x y z
N MET A 1 -29.60 -2.90 -17.57
CA MET A 1 -30.86 -2.38 -16.98
C MET A 1 -31.03 -2.72 -15.49
N GLY A 2 -30.01 -3.19 -14.79
CA GLY A 2 -30.05 -3.60 -13.36
C GLY A 2 -29.77 -2.48 -12.34
N GLY A 3 -28.96 -1.48 -12.66
CA GLY A 3 -28.53 -0.42 -11.71
C GLY A 3 -29.68 0.47 -11.19
N SER A 4 -30.81 0.49 -11.87
CA SER A 4 -31.98 1.29 -11.48
C SER A 4 -32.70 0.79 -10.20
N ARG A 5 -32.59 -0.49 -9.83
CA ARG A 5 -33.38 -1.07 -8.71
C ARG A 5 -32.74 -0.86 -7.33
N ILE A 6 -31.41 -0.89 -7.23
CA ILE A 6 -30.71 -0.63 -5.94
C ILE A 6 -30.89 0.83 -5.53
N VAL A 7 -30.78 1.76 -6.48
CA VAL A 7 -31.03 3.19 -6.27
C VAL A 7 -32.51 3.47 -5.97
N GLN A 8 -33.44 2.72 -6.53
CA GLN A 8 -34.87 2.85 -6.24
C GLN A 8 -35.27 2.31 -4.87
N ALA A 9 -34.64 1.21 -4.38
CA ALA A 9 -34.91 0.69 -3.03
C ALA A 9 -34.49 1.68 -1.94
N ALA A 10 -33.44 2.46 -2.15
CA ALA A 10 -32.99 3.52 -1.23
C ALA A 10 -33.91 4.76 -1.27
N ARG A 11 -34.64 5.01 -2.35
CA ARG A 11 -35.55 6.17 -2.50
C ARG A 11 -36.93 5.97 -1.86
N GLY A 12 -37.31 4.73 -1.51
CA GLY A 12 -38.69 4.39 -1.16
C GLY A 12 -39.12 4.51 0.32
N ARG A 13 -38.23 4.86 1.25
CA ARG A 13 -38.57 4.96 2.70
C ARG A 13 -37.97 6.20 3.35
N SER A 14 -38.39 7.36 2.96
CA SER A 14 -38.07 8.58 3.69
C SER A 14 -39.31 9.13 4.39
N SER A 15 -39.45 8.88 5.71
CA SER A 15 -40.29 9.72 6.55
C SER A 15 -39.68 11.12 6.62
N ALA A 16 -40.50 12.18 6.72
CA ALA A 16 -40.01 13.58 6.75
C ALA A 16 -38.99 13.88 7.88
N GLY A 17 -38.97 13.07 8.92
CA GLY A 17 -37.98 13.12 10.02
C GLY A 17 -36.64 12.50 9.64
N ALA A 18 -36.63 11.41 8.89
CA ALA A 18 -35.41 10.78 8.37
C ALA A 18 -34.72 11.69 7.36
N GLY A 19 -35.47 12.39 6.50
CA GLY A 19 -34.92 13.33 5.52
C GLY A 19 -34.13 14.49 6.15
N ARG A 20 -34.63 15.09 7.22
CA ARG A 20 -33.92 16.18 7.95
C ARG A 20 -32.65 15.72 8.65
N ARG A 21 -32.67 14.54 9.26
CA ARG A 21 -31.49 13.95 9.90
C ARG A 21 -30.41 13.62 8.88
N THR A 22 -30.80 13.00 7.76
CA THR A 22 -29.89 12.67 6.65
C THR A 22 -29.30 13.95 6.05
N THR A 23 -30.09 15.01 5.84
CA THR A 23 -29.57 16.30 5.33
C THR A 23 -28.52 16.90 6.26
N ARG A 24 -28.73 16.87 7.58
CA ARG A 24 -27.73 17.36 8.55
C ARG A 24 -26.44 16.54 8.53
N LEU A 25 -26.54 15.21 8.43
CA LEU A 25 -25.36 14.34 8.30
C LEU A 25 -24.59 14.65 7.03
N LEU A 26 -25.26 14.75 5.89
CA LEU A 26 -24.63 15.10 4.62
C LEU A 26 -23.96 16.48 4.65
N GLN A 27 -24.61 17.49 5.29
CA GLN A 27 -24.02 18.80 5.47
C GLN A 27 -22.76 18.74 6.35
N ARG A 28 -22.80 17.96 7.45
CA ARG A 28 -21.63 17.75 8.31
C ARG A 28 -20.46 17.16 7.52
N TYR A 29 -20.67 16.09 6.77
CA TYR A 29 -19.64 15.48 5.91
C TYR A 29 -19.07 16.48 4.90
N ARG A 30 -19.93 17.27 4.25
CA ARG A 30 -19.47 18.28 3.29
C ARG A 30 -18.61 19.36 3.96
N ILE A 31 -18.97 19.79 5.15
CA ILE A 31 -18.21 20.79 5.93
C ILE A 31 -16.87 20.20 6.37
N GLU A 32 -16.86 18.96 6.87
CA GLU A 32 -15.62 18.26 7.28
C GLU A 32 -14.69 18.10 6.09
N GLN A 33 -15.19 17.66 4.94
CA GLN A 33 -14.41 17.52 3.70
C GLN A 33 -13.91 18.89 3.18
N PHE A 34 -14.72 19.93 3.27
CA PHE A 34 -14.30 21.29 2.89
C PHE A 34 -13.13 21.78 3.75
N PHE A 35 -13.23 21.65 5.08
CA PHE A 35 -12.14 22.06 5.96
C PHE A 35 -10.89 21.20 5.74
N PHE A 36 -11.05 19.89 5.61
CA PHE A 36 -9.92 19.01 5.30
C PHE A 36 -9.22 19.46 4.02
N HIS A 37 -9.97 19.67 2.94
CA HIS A 37 -9.41 20.05 1.66
C HIS A 37 -8.66 21.39 1.72
N ALA A 38 -9.27 22.40 2.32
CA ALA A 38 -8.66 23.72 2.47
C ALA A 38 -7.37 23.68 3.31
N GLN A 39 -7.35 22.92 4.41
CA GLN A 39 -6.17 22.76 5.27
C GLN A 39 -5.08 21.94 4.57
N TYR A 40 -5.46 20.87 3.87
CA TYR A 40 -4.53 20.02 3.14
C TYR A 40 -3.87 20.75 1.96
N GLU A 41 -4.63 21.57 1.23
CA GLU A 41 -4.05 22.44 0.19
C GLU A 41 -3.02 23.42 0.77
N GLY A 42 -3.29 23.98 1.95
CA GLY A 42 -2.33 24.82 2.68
C GLY A 42 -1.04 24.05 3.01
N LEU A 43 -1.17 22.81 3.50
CA LEU A 43 -0.04 21.93 3.80
C LEU A 43 0.75 21.58 2.53
N ARG A 44 0.07 21.19 1.44
CA ARG A 44 0.72 20.90 0.15
C ARG A 44 1.51 22.09 -0.39
N ARG A 45 0.93 23.28 -0.30
CA ARG A 45 1.62 24.50 -0.73
C ARG A 45 2.89 24.73 0.08
N ALA A 46 2.80 24.62 1.40
CA ALA A 46 3.94 24.77 2.30
C ALA A 46 5.03 23.72 2.06
N ALA A 47 4.66 22.48 1.75
CA ALA A 47 5.58 21.40 1.38
C ALA A 47 6.29 21.72 0.05
N LYS A 48 5.52 22.09 -0.97
CA LYS A 48 6.04 22.43 -2.32
C LYS A 48 7.02 23.62 -2.28
N GLU A 49 6.72 24.66 -1.51
CA GLU A 49 7.61 25.83 -1.31
C GLU A 49 8.95 25.43 -0.68
N ARG A 50 9.01 24.30 0.01
CA ARG A 50 10.23 23.73 0.63
C ARG A 50 10.86 22.59 -0.17
N GLY A 51 10.38 22.33 -1.38
CA GLY A 51 10.86 21.21 -2.22
C GLY A 51 10.47 19.84 -1.69
N VAL A 52 9.51 19.75 -0.75
CA VAL A 52 9.02 18.48 -0.20
C VAL A 52 7.87 17.97 -1.04
N ARG A 53 7.98 16.72 -1.52
CA ARG A 53 6.93 16.02 -2.23
C ARG A 53 6.17 15.08 -1.28
N ILE A 54 4.87 14.95 -1.49
CA ILE A 54 4.01 14.05 -0.72
C ILE A 54 3.71 12.82 -1.55
N MET A 55 4.04 11.64 -1.02
CA MET A 55 3.66 10.35 -1.61
C MET A 55 2.40 9.85 -0.92
N GLY A 56 1.37 9.56 -1.73
CA GLY A 56 0.14 8.91 -1.28
C GLY A 56 0.16 7.42 -1.55
N ASP A 57 -0.73 6.70 -0.89
CA ASP A 57 -0.96 5.27 -1.07
C ASP A 57 -2.36 5.03 -1.63
N LEU A 58 -2.45 4.22 -2.68
CA LEU A 58 -3.69 3.93 -3.39
C LEU A 58 -3.89 2.42 -3.45
N PRO A 59 -4.75 1.84 -2.60
CA PRO A 59 -5.09 0.43 -2.70
C PRO A 59 -5.72 0.11 -4.05
N ILE A 60 -5.35 -1.03 -4.66
CA ILE A 60 -5.99 -1.44 -5.92
C ILE A 60 -7.50 -1.58 -5.73
N TYR A 61 -7.95 -2.20 -4.65
CA TYR A 61 -9.37 -2.42 -4.39
C TYR A 61 -9.95 -1.39 -3.43
N VAL A 62 -11.27 -1.24 -3.47
CA VAL A 62 -12.06 -0.41 -2.55
C VAL A 62 -12.93 -1.29 -1.66
N ALA A 63 -13.30 -0.79 -0.49
CA ALA A 63 -14.19 -1.52 0.41
C ALA A 63 -15.59 -1.67 -0.20
N HIS A 64 -16.24 -2.80 0.04
CA HIS A 64 -17.59 -3.06 -0.47
C HIS A 64 -18.62 -2.03 -0.01
N ASP A 65 -18.49 -1.52 1.22
CA ASP A 65 -19.37 -0.50 1.80
C ASP A 65 -18.89 0.94 1.53
N SER A 66 -17.96 1.13 0.58
CA SER A 66 -17.47 2.46 0.19
C SER A 66 -18.46 3.25 -0.65
N ALA A 67 -18.25 4.56 -0.69
CA ALA A 67 -18.98 5.45 -1.60
C ALA A 67 -18.73 5.11 -3.08
N ASP A 68 -17.55 4.60 -3.40
CA ASP A 68 -17.16 4.19 -4.75
C ASP A 68 -18.06 3.07 -5.27
N VAL A 69 -18.21 1.98 -4.49
CA VAL A 69 -19.06 0.84 -4.87
C VAL A 69 -20.53 1.26 -4.93
N TRP A 70 -20.96 2.11 -3.99
CA TRP A 70 -22.34 2.60 -3.98
C TRP A 70 -22.68 3.50 -5.17
N ALA A 71 -21.75 4.36 -5.59
CA ALA A 71 -21.98 5.33 -6.66
C ALA A 71 -21.83 4.71 -8.05
N ASP A 72 -20.88 3.82 -8.24
CA ASP A 72 -20.50 3.22 -9.51
C ASP A 72 -20.62 1.69 -9.47
N CYS A 73 -21.72 1.15 -8.91
CA CYS A 73 -21.92 -0.30 -8.69
C CYS A 73 -21.77 -1.15 -9.95
N GLU A 74 -22.03 -0.61 -11.13
CA GLU A 74 -21.85 -1.26 -12.44
C GLU A 74 -20.37 -1.45 -12.83
N SER A 75 -19.46 -0.80 -12.13
CA SER A 75 -18.00 -0.98 -12.28
C SER A 75 -17.45 -2.19 -11.52
N PHE A 76 -18.30 -2.90 -10.80
CA PHE A 76 -17.89 -4.02 -9.93
C PHE A 76 -18.72 -5.26 -10.18
N LYS A 77 -18.13 -6.45 -10.00
CA LYS A 77 -18.81 -7.74 -10.11
C LYS A 77 -19.71 -7.98 -8.88
N LEU A 78 -20.92 -7.41 -8.93
CA LEU A 78 -21.91 -7.53 -7.86
C LEU A 78 -23.09 -8.42 -8.30
N ARG A 79 -23.75 -9.06 -7.32
CA ARG A 79 -25.04 -9.73 -7.47
C ARG A 79 -26.18 -8.69 -7.55
N GLU A 80 -27.37 -9.10 -7.96
CA GLU A 80 -28.54 -8.22 -8.00
C GLU A 80 -28.92 -7.60 -6.64
N ASP A 81 -28.57 -8.26 -5.56
CA ASP A 81 -28.78 -7.78 -4.17
C ASP A 81 -27.66 -6.83 -3.68
N GLY A 82 -26.66 -6.55 -4.51
CA GLY A 82 -25.55 -5.65 -4.23
C GLY A 82 -24.38 -6.31 -3.49
N ARG A 83 -24.47 -7.59 -3.12
CA ARG A 83 -23.34 -8.31 -2.51
C ARG A 83 -22.29 -8.66 -3.56
N PRO A 84 -21.01 -8.78 -3.21
CA PRO A 84 -19.98 -9.23 -4.13
C PRO A 84 -20.31 -10.60 -4.73
N LEU A 85 -20.27 -10.70 -6.04
CA LEU A 85 -20.32 -11.99 -6.74
C LEU A 85 -19.02 -12.76 -6.48
N VAL A 86 -17.93 -12.04 -6.55
CA VAL A 86 -16.57 -12.48 -6.26
C VAL A 86 -15.83 -11.39 -5.48
N GLN A 87 -14.82 -11.79 -4.73
CA GLN A 87 -14.04 -10.91 -3.87
C GLN A 87 -12.53 -11.11 -4.05
N ALA A 88 -11.76 -10.09 -3.71
CA ALA A 88 -10.33 -10.09 -3.80
C ALA A 88 -9.67 -10.85 -2.65
N GLY A 89 -8.51 -11.41 -2.92
CA GLY A 89 -7.65 -12.05 -1.95
C GLY A 89 -6.31 -12.40 -2.56
N VAL A 90 -5.56 -13.22 -1.85
CA VAL A 90 -4.34 -13.89 -2.35
C VAL A 90 -4.40 -15.38 -2.05
N PRO A 91 -3.80 -16.23 -2.90
CA PRO A 91 -3.84 -17.68 -2.70
C PRO A 91 -3.15 -18.10 -1.40
N PRO A 92 -3.39 -19.32 -0.94
CA PRO A 92 -2.55 -19.95 0.07
C PRO A 92 -1.07 -19.88 -0.33
N ASP A 93 -0.24 -19.50 0.62
CA ASP A 93 1.20 -19.39 0.47
C ASP A 93 1.93 -19.90 1.71
N TYR A 94 3.24 -19.68 1.75
CA TYR A 94 4.08 -20.05 2.90
C TYR A 94 3.66 -19.31 4.21
N PHE A 95 3.09 -18.12 4.10
CA PHE A 95 2.70 -17.28 5.23
C PHE A 95 1.27 -17.55 5.72
N SER A 96 0.40 -18.06 4.84
CA SER A 96 -1.00 -18.35 5.16
C SER A 96 -1.51 -19.60 4.44
N ALA A 97 -1.75 -20.67 5.20
CA ALA A 97 -2.28 -21.93 4.65
C ALA A 97 -3.67 -21.80 4.01
N THR A 98 -4.42 -20.73 4.34
CA THR A 98 -5.76 -20.44 3.79
C THR A 98 -5.76 -19.27 2.82
N GLY A 99 -4.60 -18.68 2.55
CA GLY A 99 -4.47 -17.42 1.83
C GLY A 99 -5.02 -16.25 2.64
N GLN A 100 -5.18 -15.12 1.98
CA GLN A 100 -5.81 -13.94 2.58
C GLN A 100 -7.10 -13.61 1.83
N LEU A 101 -8.18 -13.46 2.55
CA LEU A 101 -9.48 -13.04 2.02
C LEU A 101 -9.70 -11.58 2.41
N TRP A 102 -9.71 -10.67 1.43
CA TRP A 102 -9.79 -9.23 1.72
C TRP A 102 -11.20 -8.68 1.74
N GLY A 103 -12.17 -9.39 1.13
CA GLY A 103 -13.57 -8.98 1.12
C GLY A 103 -13.91 -7.81 0.19
N ASN A 104 -12.95 -7.29 -0.55
CA ASN A 104 -13.18 -6.22 -1.52
C ASN A 104 -13.84 -6.79 -2.77
N PRO A 105 -14.84 -6.12 -3.37
CA PRO A 105 -15.41 -6.55 -4.64
C PRO A 105 -14.38 -6.40 -5.77
N ILE A 106 -14.42 -7.34 -6.71
CA ILE A 106 -13.61 -7.29 -7.93
C ILE A 106 -14.25 -6.34 -8.94
N TYR A 107 -13.42 -5.63 -9.70
CA TYR A 107 -13.86 -4.78 -10.80
C TYR A 107 -14.41 -5.60 -11.96
N ASP A 108 -15.43 -5.06 -12.63
CA ASP A 108 -15.85 -5.52 -13.96
C ASP A 108 -14.93 -4.87 -15.01
N TRP A 109 -13.81 -5.53 -15.28
CA TRP A 109 -12.80 -5.01 -16.20
C TRP A 109 -13.30 -4.92 -17.65
N GLU A 110 -14.27 -5.74 -18.04
CA GLU A 110 -14.87 -5.67 -19.37
C GLU A 110 -15.74 -4.41 -19.50
N ALA A 111 -16.58 -4.13 -18.51
CA ALA A 111 -17.38 -2.90 -18.47
C ALA A 111 -16.49 -1.65 -18.42
N MET A 112 -15.43 -1.68 -17.59
CA MET A 112 -14.46 -0.57 -17.51
C MET A 112 -13.68 -0.37 -18.81
N HIS A 113 -13.32 -1.44 -19.52
CA HIS A 113 -12.68 -1.33 -20.83
C HIS A 113 -13.61 -0.68 -21.84
N ALA A 114 -14.88 -1.08 -21.84
CA ALA A 114 -15.89 -0.54 -22.77
C ALA A 114 -16.13 0.97 -22.57
N ASP A 115 -15.99 1.50 -21.34
CA ASP A 115 -16.12 2.93 -21.04
C ASP A 115 -14.79 3.70 -21.09
N GLY A 116 -13.70 3.03 -21.51
CA GLY A 116 -12.35 3.61 -21.58
C GLY A 116 -11.71 3.83 -20.23
N TYR A 117 -12.02 3.01 -19.24
CA TYR A 117 -11.50 3.07 -17.86
C TYR A 117 -11.78 4.39 -17.14
N ALA A 118 -12.93 5.00 -17.41
CA ALA A 118 -13.29 6.32 -16.91
C ALA A 118 -13.24 6.40 -15.38
N TRP A 119 -13.64 5.34 -14.68
CA TRP A 119 -13.57 5.28 -13.21
C TRP A 119 -12.11 5.37 -12.69
N TRP A 120 -11.19 4.59 -13.26
CA TRP A 120 -9.77 4.61 -12.88
C TRP A 120 -9.09 5.93 -13.21
N ILE A 121 -9.43 6.55 -14.36
CA ILE A 121 -8.94 7.87 -14.74
C ILE A 121 -9.39 8.92 -13.73
N ARG A 122 -10.66 8.89 -13.27
CA ARG A 122 -11.15 9.80 -12.22
C ARG A 122 -10.45 9.58 -10.90
N ARG A 123 -10.26 8.32 -10.49
CA ARG A 123 -9.59 7.95 -9.24
C ARG A 123 -8.14 8.43 -9.20
N LEU A 124 -7.37 8.18 -10.25
CA LEU A 124 -5.99 8.62 -10.34
C LEU A 124 -5.87 10.15 -10.41
N ARG A 125 -6.75 10.81 -11.17
CA ARG A 125 -6.80 12.27 -11.19
C ARG A 125 -7.00 12.83 -9.78
N ALA A 126 -7.98 12.34 -9.04
CA ALA A 126 -8.22 12.76 -7.66
C ALA A 126 -7.04 12.48 -6.72
N ALA A 127 -6.37 11.33 -6.89
CA ALA A 127 -5.17 11.02 -6.12
C ALA A 127 -4.03 12.02 -6.41
N PHE A 128 -3.80 12.39 -7.68
CA PHE A 128 -2.77 13.36 -8.05
C PHE A 128 -3.14 14.82 -7.77
N GLU A 129 -4.41 15.13 -7.53
CA GLU A 129 -4.81 16.40 -6.91
C GLU A 129 -4.32 16.49 -5.45
N MET A 130 -4.17 15.36 -4.77
CA MET A 130 -3.73 15.31 -3.38
C MET A 130 -2.23 15.05 -3.22
N TYR A 131 -1.61 14.24 -4.08
CA TYR A 131 -0.26 13.72 -3.92
C TYR A 131 0.62 14.09 -5.11
N ASP A 132 1.93 14.14 -4.88
CA ASP A 132 2.93 14.39 -5.93
C ASP A 132 3.47 13.07 -6.51
N ILE A 133 3.37 11.98 -5.75
CA ILE A 133 3.72 10.62 -6.14
C ILE A 133 2.61 9.70 -5.58
N VAL A 134 2.25 8.65 -6.27
CA VAL A 134 1.27 7.67 -5.80
C VAL A 134 1.87 6.27 -5.83
N ARG A 135 1.93 5.62 -4.66
CA ARG A 135 2.18 4.18 -4.59
C ARG A 135 0.87 3.47 -4.87
N ILE A 136 0.86 2.58 -5.84
CA ILE A 136 -0.28 1.68 -6.08
C ILE A 136 0.02 0.37 -5.36
N ASP A 137 -0.81 0.07 -4.38
CA ASP A 137 -0.75 -1.15 -3.59
C ASP A 137 -1.27 -2.34 -4.38
N HIS A 138 -0.61 -3.49 -4.23
CA HIS A 138 -0.93 -4.73 -4.95
C HIS A 138 -0.96 -4.58 -6.47
N PHE A 139 0.08 -3.95 -7.06
CA PHE A 139 0.17 -3.65 -8.49
C PHE A 139 0.00 -4.91 -9.37
N ARG A 140 0.45 -6.08 -8.89
CA ARG A 140 0.30 -7.34 -9.62
C ARG A 140 -1.14 -7.65 -10.03
N GLY A 141 -2.14 -7.15 -9.28
CA GLY A 141 -3.56 -7.36 -9.56
C GLY A 141 -4.02 -6.75 -10.90
N PHE A 142 -3.23 -5.86 -11.51
CA PHE A 142 -3.52 -5.37 -12.87
C PHE A 142 -3.05 -6.33 -13.95
N GLU A 143 -2.08 -7.19 -13.68
CA GLU A 143 -1.68 -8.27 -14.60
C GLU A 143 -2.58 -9.47 -14.40
N ALA A 144 -2.64 -10.02 -13.18
CA ALA A 144 -3.57 -11.07 -12.78
C ALA A 144 -3.89 -10.96 -11.30
N TYR A 145 -5.14 -11.19 -10.94
CA TYR A 145 -5.63 -11.12 -9.58
C TYR A 145 -6.24 -12.44 -9.13
N TRP A 146 -6.21 -12.67 -7.82
CA TRP A 146 -6.83 -13.84 -7.21
C TRP A 146 -8.30 -13.56 -6.92
N GLU A 147 -9.18 -14.20 -7.69
CA GLU A 147 -10.64 -14.07 -7.58
C GLU A 147 -11.19 -15.20 -6.73
N VAL A 148 -11.90 -14.86 -5.65
CA VAL A 148 -12.50 -15.82 -4.72
C VAL A 148 -14.03 -15.67 -4.77
N PRO A 149 -14.83 -16.75 -4.72
CA PRO A 149 -16.29 -16.63 -4.62
C PRO A 149 -16.73 -15.72 -3.47
N GLY A 150 -17.76 -14.88 -3.70
CA GLY A 150 -18.16 -13.83 -2.74
C GLY A 150 -18.67 -14.33 -1.39
N ASP A 151 -19.01 -15.62 -1.26
CA ASP A 151 -19.46 -16.30 -0.05
C ASP A 151 -18.47 -17.34 0.49
N ALA A 152 -17.28 -17.43 -0.11
CA ALA A 152 -16.22 -18.33 0.38
C ALA A 152 -15.69 -17.88 1.76
N PRO A 153 -15.47 -18.80 2.69
CA PRO A 153 -14.95 -18.47 4.02
C PRO A 153 -13.44 -18.25 4.06
N THR A 154 -12.72 -18.68 3.04
CA THR A 154 -11.25 -18.57 2.90
C THR A 154 -10.89 -18.31 1.45
N ALA A 155 -9.62 -17.99 1.19
CA ALA A 155 -9.14 -17.76 -0.17
C ALA A 155 -8.71 -19.04 -0.93
N VAL A 156 -8.88 -20.22 -0.34
CA VAL A 156 -8.43 -21.52 -0.92
C VAL A 156 -9.08 -21.82 -2.27
N ASP A 157 -10.40 -21.57 -2.38
CA ASP A 157 -11.20 -21.90 -3.57
C ASP A 157 -11.19 -20.76 -4.61
N GLY A 158 -10.13 -19.95 -4.62
CA GLY A 158 -9.95 -18.90 -5.60
C GLY A 158 -9.32 -19.40 -6.91
N ARG A 159 -9.15 -18.47 -7.86
CA ARG A 159 -8.46 -18.70 -9.13
C ARG A 159 -7.75 -17.43 -9.60
N TRP A 160 -6.68 -17.59 -10.34
CA TRP A 160 -6.05 -16.49 -11.07
C TRP A 160 -6.91 -16.08 -12.27
N VAL A 161 -7.17 -14.79 -12.37
CA VAL A 161 -7.91 -14.17 -13.49
C VAL A 161 -7.08 -13.02 -14.04
N GLN A 162 -7.00 -12.94 -15.37
CA GLN A 162 -6.27 -11.88 -16.06
C GLN A 162 -6.84 -10.51 -15.72
N GLY A 163 -5.99 -9.57 -15.37
CA GLY A 163 -6.33 -8.16 -15.14
C GLY A 163 -6.43 -7.35 -16.44
N PRO A 164 -6.64 -6.04 -16.33
CA PRO A 164 -6.76 -5.14 -17.48
C PRO A 164 -5.42 -4.91 -18.20
N GLY A 165 -4.29 -5.16 -17.55
CA GLY A 165 -2.96 -5.02 -18.14
C GLY A 165 -2.64 -3.63 -18.69
N ALA A 166 -1.85 -3.62 -19.76
CA ALA A 166 -1.40 -2.41 -20.44
C ALA A 166 -2.53 -1.48 -20.91
N PRO A 167 -3.68 -1.96 -21.46
CA PRO A 167 -4.76 -1.09 -21.91
C PRO A 167 -5.27 -0.08 -20.88
N LEU A 168 -5.30 -0.43 -19.59
CA LEU A 168 -5.65 0.51 -18.53
C LEU A 168 -4.64 1.66 -18.43
N PHE A 169 -3.35 1.34 -18.35
CA PHE A 169 -2.30 2.35 -18.18
C PHE A 169 -2.08 3.18 -19.44
N GLU A 170 -2.33 2.63 -20.62
CA GLU A 170 -2.37 3.39 -21.89
C GLU A 170 -3.51 4.41 -21.88
N ALA A 171 -4.73 4.01 -21.47
CA ALA A 171 -5.85 4.92 -21.35
C ALA A 171 -5.60 6.02 -20.32
N VAL A 172 -5.03 5.67 -19.17
CA VAL A 172 -4.63 6.61 -18.11
C VAL A 172 -3.58 7.59 -18.63
N THR A 173 -2.53 7.11 -19.26
CA THR A 173 -1.45 7.95 -19.82
C THR A 173 -1.97 8.87 -20.92
N LYS A 174 -2.88 8.39 -21.76
CA LYS A 174 -3.53 9.21 -22.78
C LYS A 174 -4.37 10.33 -22.19
N ALA A 175 -5.05 10.08 -21.07
CA ALA A 175 -5.97 11.03 -20.43
C ALA A 175 -5.29 12.03 -19.48
N LEU A 176 -4.21 11.62 -18.80
CA LEU A 176 -3.60 12.38 -17.70
C LEU A 176 -2.12 12.71 -17.95
N GLY A 177 -1.51 12.16 -19.01
CA GLY A 177 -0.07 12.21 -19.24
C GLY A 177 0.70 11.18 -18.39
N PRO A 178 2.05 11.17 -18.47
CA PRO A 178 2.88 10.34 -17.61
C PRO A 178 2.69 10.70 -16.14
N LEU A 179 2.47 9.70 -15.31
CA LEU A 179 2.20 9.87 -13.88
C LEU A 179 3.35 9.29 -13.03
N PRO A 180 3.77 9.96 -11.96
CA PRO A 180 4.78 9.47 -11.02
C PRO A 180 4.19 8.40 -10.10
N ILE A 181 4.02 7.20 -10.64
CA ILE A 181 3.50 6.02 -9.94
C ILE A 181 4.66 5.16 -9.44
N VAL A 182 4.54 4.65 -8.22
CA VAL A 182 5.36 3.58 -7.66
C VAL A 182 4.51 2.33 -7.59
N ALA A 183 5.00 1.23 -8.15
CA ALA A 183 4.28 -0.04 -8.13
C ALA A 183 4.71 -0.88 -6.92
N GLU A 184 3.77 -1.25 -6.05
CA GLU A 184 4.04 -2.27 -5.05
C GLU A 184 4.05 -3.64 -5.75
N ASN A 185 5.24 -4.23 -5.83
CA ASN A 185 5.54 -5.52 -6.44
C ASN A 185 6.18 -6.47 -5.42
N LEU A 186 5.47 -6.70 -4.32
CA LEU A 186 5.87 -7.62 -3.26
C LEU A 186 5.05 -8.92 -3.32
N GLY A 187 5.59 -9.99 -2.77
CA GLY A 187 4.98 -11.32 -2.79
C GLY A 187 5.28 -12.08 -4.09
N VAL A 188 4.38 -12.96 -4.51
CA VAL A 188 4.60 -13.81 -5.70
C VAL A 188 4.52 -12.96 -6.97
N ILE A 189 5.65 -12.53 -7.49
CA ILE A 189 5.76 -11.68 -8.68
C ILE A 189 6.21 -12.51 -9.88
N THR A 190 5.44 -12.45 -10.96
CA THR A 190 5.76 -13.15 -12.22
C THR A 190 6.50 -12.19 -13.18
N PRO A 191 7.25 -12.74 -14.16
CA PRO A 191 7.87 -11.92 -15.21
C PRO A 191 6.88 -10.97 -15.90
N ALA A 192 5.64 -11.40 -16.14
CA ALA A 192 4.60 -10.60 -16.77
C ALA A 192 4.20 -9.36 -15.94
N VAL A 193 4.24 -9.45 -14.60
CA VAL A 193 4.03 -8.30 -13.70
C VAL A 193 5.17 -7.29 -13.85
N GLU A 194 6.41 -7.77 -13.88
CA GLU A 194 7.58 -6.90 -14.06
C GLU A 194 7.58 -6.26 -15.46
N GLU A 195 7.28 -7.00 -16.51
CA GLU A 195 7.13 -6.47 -17.87
C GLU A 195 6.09 -5.35 -17.94
N LEU A 196 4.91 -5.56 -17.33
CA LEU A 196 3.87 -4.54 -17.25
C LEU A 196 4.36 -3.28 -16.53
N ARG A 197 5.01 -3.43 -15.38
CA ARG A 197 5.56 -2.34 -14.59
C ARG A 197 6.60 -1.54 -15.38
N GLU A 198 7.54 -2.25 -16.01
CA GLU A 198 8.66 -1.66 -16.76
C GLU A 198 8.20 -0.97 -18.04
N GLN A 199 7.17 -1.50 -18.72
CA GLN A 199 6.56 -0.89 -19.90
C GLN A 199 6.16 0.57 -19.65
N PHE A 200 5.67 0.88 -18.43
CA PHE A 200 5.24 2.22 -18.05
C PHE A 200 6.29 2.99 -17.23
N GLY A 201 7.48 2.40 -17.02
CA GLY A 201 8.57 3.02 -16.28
C GLY A 201 8.29 3.20 -14.78
N TYR A 202 7.40 2.42 -14.20
CA TYR A 202 7.08 2.52 -12.78
C TYR A 202 8.16 1.86 -11.93
N PRO A 203 8.81 2.59 -10.98
CA PRO A 203 9.72 1.94 -10.03
C PRO A 203 8.98 0.96 -9.15
N GLY A 204 9.62 -0.19 -8.89
CA GLY A 204 9.16 -1.17 -7.91
C GLY A 204 9.69 -0.85 -6.51
N MET A 205 9.41 -1.75 -5.55
CA MET A 205 9.79 -1.59 -4.16
C MET A 205 10.77 -2.68 -3.69
N SER A 206 11.64 -2.33 -2.75
CA SER A 206 12.46 -3.29 -2.01
C SER A 206 12.44 -2.97 -0.52
N ILE A 207 12.30 -4.01 0.30
CA ILE A 207 12.22 -3.91 1.76
C ILE A 207 13.43 -4.63 2.37
N LEU A 208 14.29 -3.91 3.09
CA LEU A 208 15.51 -4.48 3.64
C LEU A 208 15.25 -5.58 4.67
N GLN A 209 14.17 -5.52 5.42
CA GLN A 209 13.79 -6.58 6.36
C GLN A 209 13.53 -7.93 5.68
N PHE A 210 13.26 -7.97 4.37
CA PHE A 210 13.08 -9.22 3.62
C PHE A 210 14.39 -9.80 3.04
N ALA A 211 15.49 -9.02 3.09
CA ALA A 211 16.75 -9.36 2.43
C ALA A 211 17.52 -10.53 3.07
N PHE A 212 17.26 -10.84 4.34
CA PHE A 212 18.14 -11.66 5.15
C PHE A 212 17.54 -13.02 5.55
N GLY A 213 16.23 -13.19 5.29
CA GLY A 213 15.50 -14.43 5.58
C GLY A 213 15.91 -15.62 4.73
N THR A 214 15.28 -16.76 5.02
CA THR A 214 15.48 -18.04 4.31
C THR A 214 14.58 -18.18 3.08
N ASP A 215 13.74 -17.17 2.79
CA ASP A 215 12.89 -17.13 1.63
C ASP A 215 13.73 -17.19 0.34
N PRO A 216 13.38 -18.00 -0.68
CA PRO A 216 14.08 -18.04 -1.95
C PRO A 216 14.22 -16.67 -2.64
N GLU A 217 13.23 -15.80 -2.48
CA GLU A 217 13.20 -14.45 -3.07
C GLU A 217 14.00 -13.41 -2.27
N ALA A 218 14.47 -13.74 -1.05
CA ALA A 218 15.21 -12.80 -0.19
C ALA A 218 16.41 -12.16 -0.91
N GLY A 219 17.00 -12.84 -1.88
CA GLY A 219 18.09 -12.33 -2.71
C GLY A 219 17.75 -11.06 -3.47
N GLU A 220 16.51 -10.89 -3.92
CA GLU A 220 16.05 -9.73 -4.67
C GLU A 220 15.99 -8.45 -3.83
N PHE A 221 15.83 -8.61 -2.51
CA PHE A 221 15.80 -7.51 -1.56
C PHE A 221 17.19 -7.09 -1.04
N ARG A 222 18.28 -7.72 -1.56
CA ARG A 222 19.65 -7.36 -1.16
C ARG A 222 20.15 -6.17 -1.97
N PRO A 223 20.74 -5.16 -1.33
CA PRO A 223 21.16 -3.91 -1.97
C PRO A 223 22.03 -4.05 -3.22
N HIS A 224 22.90 -5.07 -3.30
CA HIS A 224 23.75 -5.29 -4.46
C HIS A 224 23.00 -5.79 -5.72
N ASN A 225 21.73 -6.20 -5.56
CA ASN A 225 20.85 -6.63 -6.64
C ASN A 225 19.83 -5.55 -7.06
N PHE A 226 19.85 -4.37 -6.43
CA PHE A 226 18.86 -3.34 -6.75
C PHE A 226 19.10 -2.73 -8.12
N PRO A 227 18.05 -2.58 -8.96
CA PRO A 227 18.08 -1.65 -10.08
C PRO A 227 17.94 -0.20 -9.56
N ARG A 228 18.33 0.79 -10.38
CA ARG A 228 18.18 2.21 -10.01
C ARG A 228 16.73 2.63 -9.82
N ALA A 229 15.86 2.24 -10.76
CA ALA A 229 14.41 2.53 -10.70
C ALA A 229 13.71 1.71 -9.59
N ARG A 230 14.07 1.99 -8.33
CA ARG A 230 13.58 1.29 -7.16
C ARG A 230 13.32 2.27 -6.01
N VAL A 231 12.29 2.00 -5.22
CA VAL A 231 12.06 2.66 -3.94
C VAL A 231 12.42 1.66 -2.84
N VAL A 232 13.42 2.02 -2.04
CA VAL A 232 13.93 1.16 -0.96
C VAL A 232 13.40 1.62 0.38
N TYR A 233 12.95 0.67 1.19
CA TYR A 233 12.47 0.88 2.54
C TYR A 233 13.32 0.07 3.53
N THR A 234 13.51 0.57 4.74
CA THR A 234 13.96 -0.28 5.86
C THR A 234 12.88 -1.28 6.24
N GLY A 235 11.66 -0.84 6.35
CA GLY A 235 10.40 -1.54 6.46
C GLY A 235 9.27 -0.62 6.01
N THR A 236 8.11 -1.16 5.64
CA THR A 236 6.89 -0.39 5.31
C THR A 236 6.01 -0.21 6.55
N HIS A 237 4.84 0.43 6.38
CA HIS A 237 3.83 0.52 7.44
C HIS A 237 3.27 -0.86 7.87
N ASP A 238 3.37 -1.89 7.04
CA ASP A 238 2.92 -3.26 7.33
C ASP A 238 3.98 -4.10 8.06
N ASN A 239 5.24 -3.68 8.00
CA ASN A 239 6.32 -4.34 8.71
C ASN A 239 6.34 -3.91 10.18
N ASP A 240 7.03 -4.67 11.01
CA ASP A 240 7.45 -4.18 12.31
C ASP A 240 8.52 -3.08 12.16
N THR A 241 8.74 -2.28 13.20
CA THR A 241 9.89 -1.38 13.21
C THR A 241 11.18 -2.19 13.07
N THR A 242 12.25 -1.57 12.59
CA THR A 242 13.54 -2.29 12.47
C THR A 242 14.04 -2.82 13.81
N VAL A 243 13.85 -2.07 14.90
CA VAL A 243 14.20 -2.54 16.25
C VAL A 243 13.34 -3.72 16.65
N GLY A 244 12.01 -3.64 16.47
CA GLY A 244 11.09 -4.72 16.78
C GLY A 244 11.37 -5.99 15.96
N TRP A 245 11.60 -5.85 14.64
CA TRP A 245 12.03 -6.96 13.79
C TRP A 245 13.34 -7.60 14.29
N TRP A 246 14.32 -6.79 14.66
CA TRP A 246 15.63 -7.26 15.10
C TRP A 246 15.57 -7.95 16.48
N GLU A 247 14.80 -7.41 17.41
CA GLU A 247 14.65 -7.97 18.76
C GLU A 247 13.70 -9.18 18.80
N SER A 248 12.84 -9.34 17.79
CA SER A 248 11.90 -10.47 17.68
C SER A 248 12.65 -11.81 17.80
N GLY A 249 12.11 -12.71 18.61
CA GLY A 249 12.58 -14.08 18.76
C GLY A 249 11.84 -15.10 17.88
N GLY A 250 11.02 -14.65 16.92
CA GLY A 250 10.15 -15.56 16.14
C GLY A 250 8.94 -16.06 16.92
N GLN A 251 8.49 -15.30 17.93
CA GLN A 251 7.29 -15.58 18.71
C GLN A 251 6.22 -14.50 18.49
N GLY A 252 5.00 -14.78 18.93
CA GLY A 252 3.87 -13.86 18.78
C GLY A 252 3.29 -13.85 17.36
N ASP A 253 3.16 -12.68 16.77
CA ASP A 253 2.57 -12.50 15.42
C ASP A 253 3.55 -12.83 14.27
N SER A 254 4.76 -13.32 14.57
CA SER A 254 5.74 -13.72 13.58
C SER A 254 5.43 -15.13 13.06
N THR A 255 5.45 -15.30 11.73
CA THR A 255 5.35 -16.60 11.07
C THR A 255 6.70 -17.34 11.02
N ARG A 256 7.82 -16.69 11.46
CA ARG A 256 9.17 -17.22 11.43
C ARG A 256 9.45 -18.09 12.65
N GLY A 257 10.04 -19.27 12.44
CA GLY A 257 10.53 -20.11 13.53
C GLY A 257 11.78 -19.53 14.21
N ALA A 258 12.06 -19.91 15.46
CA ALA A 258 13.21 -19.41 16.21
C ALA A 258 14.55 -19.71 15.49
N ASP A 259 14.67 -20.88 14.88
CA ASP A 259 15.87 -21.28 14.10
C ASP A 259 16.06 -20.44 12.85
N ASP A 260 14.97 -20.08 12.18
CA ASP A 260 15.02 -19.24 10.97
C ASP A 260 15.40 -17.79 11.35
N VAL A 261 14.86 -17.28 12.45
CA VAL A 261 15.25 -15.97 12.99
C VAL A 261 16.74 -15.94 13.37
N ALA A 262 17.26 -17.02 13.97
CA ALA A 262 18.68 -17.08 14.30
C ALA A 262 19.59 -17.05 13.06
N LYS A 263 19.21 -17.79 12.00
CA LYS A 263 19.91 -17.80 10.70
C LYS A 263 19.82 -16.43 10.02
N GLU A 264 18.64 -15.83 10.00
CA GLU A 264 18.40 -14.48 9.45
C GLU A 264 19.30 -13.45 10.11
N LYS A 265 19.33 -13.42 11.45
CA LYS A 265 20.19 -12.51 12.21
C LYS A 265 21.68 -12.74 11.95
N ALA A 266 22.13 -13.99 11.94
CA ALA A 266 23.52 -14.31 11.66
C ALA A 266 23.93 -13.85 10.24
N PHE A 267 23.08 -14.10 9.25
CA PHE A 267 23.33 -13.65 7.89
C PHE A 267 23.29 -12.12 7.76
N ALA A 268 22.33 -11.46 8.42
CA ALA A 268 22.26 -10.00 8.42
C ALA A 268 23.51 -9.34 9.00
N LEU A 269 24.01 -9.83 10.14
CA LEU A 269 25.25 -9.33 10.75
C LEU A 269 26.45 -9.49 9.82
N GLN A 270 26.57 -10.65 9.18
CA GLN A 270 27.65 -10.91 8.23
C GLN A 270 27.56 -10.05 6.99
N TYR A 271 26.35 -9.94 6.41
CA TYR A 271 26.13 -9.16 5.18
C TYR A 271 26.32 -7.66 5.37
N LEU A 272 25.87 -7.14 6.50
CA LEU A 272 25.91 -5.71 6.84
C LEU A 272 27.22 -5.28 7.50
N ASP A 273 28.13 -6.23 7.81
CA ASP A 273 29.35 -5.98 8.61
C ASP A 273 29.01 -5.22 9.91
N ALA A 274 28.03 -5.73 10.67
CA ALA A 274 27.45 -5.07 11.81
C ALA A 274 27.52 -5.92 13.09
N ASP A 275 27.46 -5.29 14.26
CA ASP A 275 27.51 -5.95 15.57
C ASP A 275 26.12 -6.16 16.21
N GLY A 276 25.07 -5.77 15.51
CA GLY A 276 23.68 -5.91 15.98
C GLY A 276 23.18 -4.78 16.89
N ARG A 277 24.07 -3.88 17.30
CA ARG A 277 23.67 -2.65 17.99
C ARG A 277 23.12 -1.66 16.98
N GLU A 278 22.17 -0.84 17.35
CA GLU A 278 21.58 0.19 16.46
C GLU A 278 21.24 -0.33 15.04
N MET A 279 20.62 -1.50 14.94
CA MET A 279 20.26 -2.11 13.65
C MET A 279 19.39 -1.19 12.78
N ASN A 280 18.55 -0.35 13.40
CA ASN A 280 17.78 0.68 12.71
C ASN A 280 18.69 1.64 11.91
N TRP A 281 19.75 2.16 12.52
CA TRP A 281 20.71 3.04 11.82
C TRP A 281 21.56 2.30 10.81
N THR A 282 21.85 1.03 11.05
CA THR A 282 22.54 0.16 10.09
C THR A 282 21.71 -0.02 8.83
N LEU A 283 20.41 -0.33 8.94
CA LEU A 283 19.52 -0.44 7.78
C LEU A 283 19.28 0.91 7.09
N ILE A 284 19.12 2.01 7.86
CA ILE A 284 19.00 3.36 7.26
C ILE A 284 20.24 3.68 6.42
N ARG A 285 21.43 3.45 6.96
CA ARG A 285 22.69 3.66 6.21
C ARG A 285 22.75 2.78 4.97
N THR A 286 22.41 1.52 5.09
CA THR A 286 22.41 0.56 3.97
C THR A 286 21.44 0.99 2.86
N ALA A 287 20.25 1.44 3.22
CA ALA A 287 19.28 1.97 2.26
C ALA A 287 19.82 3.20 1.53
N LEU A 288 20.37 4.18 2.28
CA LEU A 288 20.93 5.41 1.72
C LEU A 288 22.18 5.17 0.84
N ALA A 289 22.99 4.17 1.16
CA ALA A 289 24.19 3.78 0.40
C ALA A 289 23.85 2.98 -0.88
N SER A 290 22.61 2.55 -1.07
CA SER A 290 22.20 1.73 -2.23
C SER A 290 22.18 2.55 -3.52
N VAL A 291 22.07 1.88 -4.67
CA VAL A 291 21.94 2.52 -5.99
C VAL A 291 20.53 2.98 -6.31
N ALA A 292 19.56 2.64 -5.48
CA ALA A 292 18.15 2.96 -5.71
C ALA A 292 17.92 4.48 -5.77
N ASP A 293 17.06 4.95 -6.67
CA ASP A 293 16.81 6.38 -6.85
C ASP A 293 16.03 7.01 -5.66
N THR A 294 15.31 6.22 -4.89
CA THR A 294 14.50 6.71 -3.76
C THR A 294 14.66 5.82 -2.54
N VAL A 295 14.79 6.44 -1.38
CA VAL A 295 14.82 5.77 -0.08
C VAL A 295 13.74 6.36 0.82
N ILE A 296 12.93 5.50 1.44
CA ILE A 296 11.93 5.88 2.43
C ILE A 296 12.24 5.18 3.75
N VAL A 297 12.30 5.94 4.81
CA VAL A 297 12.60 5.45 6.17
C VAL A 297 11.43 5.80 7.09
N PRO A 298 10.81 4.82 7.77
CA PRO A 298 9.83 5.09 8.81
C PRO A 298 10.42 5.97 9.92
N LEU A 299 9.65 6.94 10.39
CA LEU A 299 10.09 7.79 11.51
C LEU A 299 10.40 6.98 12.76
N GLN A 300 9.68 5.88 12.97
CA GLN A 300 9.93 4.93 14.06
C GLN A 300 11.35 4.39 14.04
N ASP A 301 11.88 4.09 12.84
CA ASP A 301 13.25 3.60 12.67
C ASP A 301 14.27 4.72 12.95
N VAL A 302 14.00 5.94 12.50
CA VAL A 302 14.83 7.12 12.82
C VAL A 302 14.90 7.35 14.33
N LEU A 303 13.79 7.16 15.03
CA LEU A 303 13.69 7.32 16.48
C LEU A 303 14.18 6.10 17.27
N GLY A 304 14.44 4.96 16.62
CA GLY A 304 14.88 3.73 17.26
C GLY A 304 13.83 3.10 18.18
N LEU A 305 12.55 3.14 17.77
CA LEU A 305 11.43 2.62 18.55
C LEU A 305 11.19 1.13 18.25
N GLY A 306 10.74 0.38 19.26
CA GLY A 306 10.40 -1.03 19.15
C GLY A 306 9.00 -1.30 18.58
N SER A 307 8.54 -2.56 18.69
CA SER A 307 7.26 -3.04 18.13
C SER A 307 6.03 -2.30 18.65
N GLU A 308 6.11 -1.65 19.81
CA GLU A 308 5.05 -0.82 20.36
C GLU A 308 4.68 0.38 19.46
N ALA A 309 5.62 0.79 18.61
CA ALA A 309 5.44 1.87 17.64
C ALA A 309 5.05 1.38 16.23
N ARG A 310 4.82 0.08 16.04
CA ARG A 310 4.39 -0.47 14.76
C ARG A 310 3.12 0.22 14.27
N MET A 311 3.09 0.59 12.98
CA MET A 311 1.97 1.33 12.39
C MET A 311 0.78 0.44 12.10
N ASN A 312 1.02 -0.68 11.41
CA ASN A 312 -0.03 -1.59 10.98
C ASN A 312 0.40 -3.05 11.12
N LEU A 313 -0.53 -3.88 11.58
CA LEU A 313 -0.40 -5.33 11.57
C LEU A 313 -1.50 -5.91 10.69
N PRO A 314 -1.16 -6.38 9.47
CA PRO A 314 -2.12 -6.95 8.54
C PRO A 314 -2.97 -8.06 9.17
N GLY A 315 -4.25 -8.13 8.80
CA GLY A 315 -5.18 -9.12 9.33
C GLY A 315 -5.78 -8.79 10.70
N ARG A 316 -5.39 -7.70 11.36
CA ARG A 316 -6.04 -7.22 12.59
C ARG A 316 -7.05 -6.11 12.31
N PRO A 317 -8.29 -6.24 12.81
CA PRO A 317 -9.35 -5.26 12.53
C PRO A 317 -9.25 -3.98 13.36
N SER A 318 -8.37 -3.92 14.36
CA SER A 318 -8.23 -2.76 15.26
C SER A 318 -6.81 -2.64 15.82
N GLY A 319 -6.50 -1.49 16.42
CA GLY A 319 -5.19 -1.22 17.01
C GLY A 319 -4.15 -0.67 16.02
N ASN A 320 -4.49 -0.60 14.75
CA ASN A 320 -3.61 -0.08 13.69
C ASN A 320 -3.72 1.45 13.53
N TRP A 321 -2.71 2.08 12.94
CA TRP A 321 -2.67 3.50 12.57
C TRP A 321 -2.77 4.46 13.76
N GLN A 322 -2.31 4.03 14.95
CA GLN A 322 -2.40 4.79 16.19
C GLN A 322 -1.08 5.39 16.66
N PHE A 323 0.03 5.06 16.00
CA PHE A 323 1.34 5.63 16.35
C PHE A 323 1.30 7.15 16.36
N ARG A 324 1.88 7.74 17.39
CA ARG A 324 2.10 9.18 17.56
C ARG A 324 3.48 9.40 18.16
N PHE A 325 4.12 10.49 17.77
CA PHE A 325 5.37 10.94 18.37
C PHE A 325 5.22 12.37 18.88
N SER A 326 6.10 12.79 19.76
CA SER A 326 6.25 14.16 20.19
C SER A 326 7.55 14.76 19.65
N TRP A 327 7.58 16.06 19.40
CA TRP A 327 8.70 16.73 18.76
C TRP A 327 9.99 16.69 19.57
N ASP A 328 9.92 16.53 20.90
CA ASP A 328 11.07 16.36 21.80
C ASP A 328 11.81 15.02 21.58
N GLN A 329 11.15 14.01 21.03
CA GLN A 329 11.79 12.75 20.63
C GLN A 329 12.73 12.93 19.43
N LEU A 330 12.48 13.90 18.56
CA LEU A 330 13.32 14.22 17.42
C LEU A 330 14.45 15.18 17.84
N THR A 331 15.42 14.65 18.58
CA THR A 331 16.52 15.43 19.13
C THR A 331 17.43 16.01 18.04
N PRO A 332 18.15 17.11 18.29
CA PRO A 332 19.13 17.67 17.37
C PRO A 332 20.21 16.67 16.91
N ASP A 333 20.55 15.68 17.76
CA ASP A 333 21.55 14.66 17.43
C ASP A 333 21.01 13.68 16.40
N ILE A 334 19.76 13.24 16.53
CA ILE A 334 19.09 12.39 15.54
C ILE A 334 19.02 13.10 14.19
N VAL A 335 18.57 14.35 14.18
CA VAL A 335 18.47 15.16 12.94
C VAL A 335 19.85 15.31 12.30
N ARG A 336 20.87 15.62 13.07
CA ARG A 336 22.25 15.78 12.60
C ARG A 336 22.79 14.48 12.02
N ARG A 337 22.56 13.34 12.71
CA ARG A 337 22.99 12.02 12.26
C ARG A 337 22.34 11.65 10.91
N LEU A 338 21.03 11.84 10.79
CA LEU A 338 20.32 11.57 9.52
C LEU A 338 20.84 12.48 8.40
N ARG A 339 20.99 13.77 8.67
CA ARG A 339 21.54 14.73 7.71
C ARG A 339 22.94 14.33 7.24
N THR A 340 23.81 13.95 8.16
CA THR A 340 25.17 13.48 7.83
C THR A 340 25.15 12.29 6.87
N LEU A 341 24.24 11.33 7.07
CA LEU A 341 24.10 10.18 6.18
C LEU A 341 23.54 10.59 4.81
N ILE A 342 22.57 11.49 4.77
CA ILE A 342 22.00 12.04 3.53
C ILE A 342 23.11 12.73 2.71
N ASP A 343 23.87 13.63 3.35
CA ASP A 343 24.95 14.36 2.70
C ASP A 343 26.11 13.42 2.26
N LEU A 344 26.40 12.37 3.03
CA LEU A 344 27.47 11.40 2.73
C LEU A 344 27.19 10.58 1.47
N TYR A 345 25.92 10.28 1.20
CA TYR A 345 25.49 9.45 0.09
C TYR A 345 24.81 10.25 -1.05
N ASP A 346 24.93 11.59 -1.05
CA ASP A 346 24.38 12.51 -2.06
C ASP A 346 22.87 12.30 -2.30
N ARG A 347 22.10 12.25 -1.21
CA ARG A 347 20.64 12.03 -1.25
C ARG A 347 19.84 13.31 -1.07
#